data_1a89e59323e13cec1eae445cbc2c49ae
#
_entry.id   1a89e59323e13cec1eae445cbc2c49ae
#
_cell.length_a   1.000
_cell.length_b   1.000
_cell.length_c   1.000
_cell.angle_alpha   90.00
_cell.angle_beta   90.00
_cell.angle_gamma   90.00
#
_symmetry.space_group_name_H-M   'P 1'
#
loop_
_entity.id
_entity.type
_entity.pdbx_description
1 polymer ?
#
loop_
_entity_poly.entity_id
_entity_poly.type
_entity_poly.pdbx_seq_one_letter_code
_entity_poly.pdbx_strand_id
1 'polypeptide(L)'
;MRSQSEVRASREASPPAVGRGGQARRGPVSRAPELDRVDRGIIHALQRNGRESFRRIAADLGVSEATVRARYGRLCDQSILQVTGVTNPLGLGFDSWAMVGIRTTGPPEVVADELSRWEEADYVVVTTGRFDLLAEVVCADRRGLLDVTNRIRSLPEVVSTETFLYLELWKQLYDWGVGGRDAVAAPEEST
;
A
#
# COMPACT_ATOMS: atom_id res chain seq x y z
N MET A 1 -29.70 -33.70 -31.07
CA MET A 1 -29.80 -32.29 -31.38
C MET A 1 -30.21 -31.55 -30.10
N ARG A 2 -29.29 -31.08 -29.30
CA ARG A 2 -29.55 -30.16 -28.16
C ARG A 2 -29.05 -28.77 -28.54
N SER A 3 -29.90 -27.80 -28.31
CA SER A 3 -29.90 -26.45 -28.79
C SER A 3 -28.68 -25.63 -28.29
N GLN A 4 -28.08 -24.82 -29.19
CA GLN A 4 -26.96 -23.90 -28.97
C GLN A 4 -27.36 -22.59 -28.27
N SER A 5 -28.38 -22.59 -27.41
CA SER A 5 -28.93 -21.36 -26.82
C SER A 5 -28.59 -21.11 -25.33
N GLU A 6 -27.72 -21.92 -24.68
CA GLU A 6 -27.42 -21.77 -23.25
C GLU A 6 -25.99 -21.31 -22.90
N VAL A 7 -25.20 -20.80 -23.84
CA VAL A 7 -23.84 -20.26 -23.58
C VAL A 7 -23.81 -18.73 -23.66
N ARG A 8 -24.88 -18.07 -23.28
CA ARG A 8 -24.90 -16.60 -23.33
C ARG A 8 -25.57 -15.96 -22.13
N ALA A 9 -24.97 -16.14 -20.93
CA ALA A 9 -25.27 -15.28 -19.78
C ALA A 9 -24.29 -15.54 -18.63
N SER A 10 -23.09 -15.04 -18.68
CA SER A 10 -22.27 -14.75 -17.51
C SER A 10 -21.35 -13.60 -17.85
N ARG A 11 -21.95 -12.45 -18.18
CA ARG A 11 -21.30 -11.16 -17.98
C ARG A 11 -21.48 -10.85 -16.50
N GLU A 12 -20.60 -11.37 -15.68
CA GLU A 12 -20.51 -10.97 -14.29
C GLU A 12 -20.17 -9.49 -14.19
N ALA A 13 -21.00 -8.81 -13.43
CA ALA A 13 -20.87 -7.41 -13.10
C ALA A 13 -19.51 -7.18 -12.43
N SER A 14 -18.79 -6.17 -12.86
CA SER A 14 -17.64 -5.64 -12.15
C SER A 14 -18.00 -5.40 -10.68
N PRO A 15 -17.17 -5.81 -9.72
CA PRO A 15 -17.43 -5.53 -8.31
C PRO A 15 -17.57 -4.02 -8.09
N PRO A 16 -18.42 -3.57 -7.15
CA PRO A 16 -18.61 -2.17 -6.87
C PRO A 16 -17.29 -1.55 -6.44
N ALA A 17 -16.99 -0.36 -6.97
CA ALA A 17 -15.82 0.42 -6.60
C ALA A 17 -15.78 0.58 -5.07
N VAL A 18 -14.85 -0.10 -4.42
CA VAL A 18 -14.58 0.07 -2.99
C VAL A 18 -13.93 1.45 -2.84
N GLY A 19 -14.58 2.34 -2.11
CA GLY A 19 -14.05 3.66 -1.81
C GLY A 19 -12.65 3.52 -1.21
N ARG A 20 -11.65 4.05 -1.90
CA ARG A 20 -10.24 4.04 -1.46
C ARG A 20 -10.12 4.81 -0.15
N GLY A 21 -10.05 4.11 0.96
CA GLY A 21 -9.63 4.66 2.23
C GLY A 21 -8.16 5.03 2.13
N GLY A 22 -7.86 6.34 2.25
CA GLY A 22 -6.51 6.84 2.47
C GLY A 22 -5.58 6.76 1.27
N GLN A 23 -5.69 7.73 0.35
CA GLN A 23 -4.61 8.01 -0.59
C GLN A 23 -3.36 8.43 0.21
N ALA A 24 -2.27 7.66 0.09
CA ALA A 24 -0.97 8.12 0.55
C ALA A 24 -0.70 9.49 -0.10
N ARG A 25 -0.46 10.52 0.72
CA ARG A 25 -0.19 11.85 0.18
C ARG A 25 1.13 11.84 -0.58
N ARG A 26 1.10 12.37 -1.79
CA ARG A 26 2.29 12.70 -2.57
C ARG A 26 3.14 13.70 -1.80
N GLY A 27 4.42 13.46 -1.72
CA GLY A 27 5.37 14.43 -1.22
C GLY A 27 6.78 13.86 -1.26
N PRO A 28 7.80 14.71 -1.44
CA PRO A 28 9.17 14.30 -1.26
C PRO A 28 9.30 13.71 0.15
N VAL A 29 10.21 12.77 0.34
CA VAL A 29 10.58 12.25 1.66
C VAL A 29 11.02 13.43 2.50
N SER A 30 10.05 14.09 3.12
CA SER A 30 10.25 15.26 3.97
C SER A 30 10.91 14.80 5.27
N ARG A 31 11.65 15.70 5.92
CA ARG A 31 12.20 15.45 7.24
C ARG A 31 11.09 14.92 8.14
N ALA A 32 11.33 13.74 8.74
CA ALA A 32 10.35 13.11 9.61
C ALA A 32 9.89 14.11 10.69
N PRO A 33 8.59 14.27 10.91
CA PRO A 33 8.09 15.11 11.99
C PRO A 33 8.60 14.58 13.33
N GLU A 34 8.85 15.48 14.28
CA GLU A 34 9.21 15.08 15.63
C GLU A 34 8.04 14.32 16.28
N LEU A 35 8.22 13.02 16.47
CA LEU A 35 7.31 12.17 17.21
C LEU A 35 7.73 12.13 18.67
N ASP A 36 6.83 12.49 19.58
CA ASP A 36 7.08 12.35 21.00
C ASP A 36 6.85 10.90 21.49
N ARG A 37 7.06 10.65 22.79
CA ARG A 37 6.88 9.34 23.41
C ARG A 37 5.46 8.78 23.22
N VAL A 38 4.45 9.65 23.31
CA VAL A 38 3.04 9.24 23.20
C VAL A 38 2.73 8.84 21.75
N ASP A 39 3.19 9.63 20.77
CA ASP A 39 3.02 9.32 19.35
C ASP A 39 3.65 7.98 18.99
N ARG A 40 4.89 7.75 19.43
CA ARG A 40 5.60 6.48 19.19
C ARG A 40 4.90 5.30 19.85
N GLY A 41 4.40 5.47 21.07
CA GLY A 41 3.65 4.45 21.78
C GLY A 41 2.34 4.07 21.08
N ILE A 42 1.59 5.06 20.55
CA ILE A 42 0.38 4.81 19.77
C ILE A 42 0.71 4.03 18.48
N ILE A 43 1.74 4.47 17.73
CA ILE A 43 2.18 3.79 16.50
C ILE A 43 2.55 2.34 16.81
N HIS A 44 3.39 2.11 17.82
CA HIS A 44 3.85 0.78 18.19
C HIS A 44 2.70 -0.16 18.59
N ALA A 45 1.75 0.34 19.40
CA ALA A 45 0.58 -0.44 19.80
C ALA A 45 -0.26 -0.86 18.57
N LEU A 46 -0.51 0.06 17.64
CA LEU A 46 -1.32 -0.19 16.45
C LEU A 46 -0.59 -1.00 15.37
N GLN A 47 0.74 -0.94 15.29
CA GLN A 47 1.53 -1.84 14.43
C GLN A 47 1.44 -3.30 14.91
N ARG A 48 1.45 -3.53 16.22
CA ARG A 48 1.30 -4.88 16.80
C ARG A 48 -0.14 -5.39 16.70
N ASN A 49 -1.11 -4.51 16.93
CA ASN A 49 -2.52 -4.86 16.87
C ASN A 49 -3.34 -3.65 16.39
N GLY A 50 -3.65 -3.61 15.10
CA GLY A 50 -4.45 -2.53 14.48
C GLY A 50 -5.87 -2.37 15.05
N ARG A 51 -6.33 -3.31 15.90
CA ARG A 51 -7.61 -3.24 16.61
C ARG A 51 -7.46 -2.88 18.10
N GLU A 52 -6.25 -2.49 18.55
CA GLU A 52 -6.04 -2.14 19.93
C GLU A 52 -6.92 -0.94 20.34
N SER A 53 -7.55 -1.02 21.50
CA SER A 53 -8.46 0.02 21.96
C SER A 53 -7.69 1.24 22.45
N PHE A 54 -8.18 2.43 22.15
CA PHE A 54 -7.57 3.68 22.64
C PHE A 54 -7.54 3.73 24.18
N ARG A 55 -8.51 3.12 24.86
CA ARG A 55 -8.53 2.97 26.31
C ARG A 55 -7.32 2.17 26.81
N ARG A 56 -6.98 1.06 26.14
CA ARG A 56 -5.83 0.22 26.51
C ARG A 56 -4.53 0.97 26.26
N ILE A 57 -4.38 1.57 25.08
CA ILE A 57 -3.22 2.39 24.73
C ILE A 57 -3.03 3.53 25.73
N ALA A 58 -4.10 4.18 26.14
CA ALA A 58 -4.07 5.27 27.13
C ALA A 58 -3.56 4.78 28.49
N ALA A 59 -4.05 3.64 28.97
CA ALA A 59 -3.61 3.04 30.21
C ALA A 59 -2.12 2.67 30.18
N ASP A 60 -1.65 2.05 29.09
CA ASP A 60 -0.27 1.62 28.91
C ASP A 60 0.71 2.81 28.83
N LEU A 61 0.26 3.94 28.27
CA LEU A 61 1.06 5.17 28.12
C LEU A 61 0.95 6.15 29.29
N GLY A 62 0.01 5.95 30.23
CA GLY A 62 -0.25 6.84 31.35
C GLY A 62 -0.87 8.18 30.94
N VAL A 63 -1.72 8.19 29.91
CA VAL A 63 -2.42 9.39 29.39
C VAL A 63 -3.94 9.17 29.35
N SER A 64 -4.71 10.21 29.02
CA SER A 64 -6.17 10.05 28.84
C SER A 64 -6.50 9.44 27.47
N GLU A 65 -7.63 8.73 27.37
CA GLU A 65 -8.15 8.25 26.07
C GLU A 65 -8.38 9.39 25.08
N ALA A 66 -8.83 10.54 25.56
CA ALA A 66 -9.01 11.73 24.72
C ALA A 66 -7.67 12.20 24.11
N THR A 67 -6.58 12.13 24.88
CA THR A 67 -5.23 12.43 24.37
C THR A 67 -4.83 11.45 23.26
N VAL A 68 -5.03 10.14 23.46
CA VAL A 68 -4.73 9.13 22.42
C VAL A 68 -5.54 9.39 21.17
N ARG A 69 -6.84 9.66 21.29
CA ARG A 69 -7.74 9.94 20.15
C ARG A 69 -7.29 11.17 19.35
N ALA A 70 -6.95 12.27 20.03
CA ALA A 70 -6.47 13.49 19.37
C ALA A 70 -5.13 13.27 18.66
N ARG A 71 -4.20 12.54 19.29
CA ARG A 71 -2.88 12.23 18.71
C ARG A 71 -3.00 11.28 17.51
N TYR A 72 -3.83 10.24 17.63
CA TYR A 72 -4.14 9.34 16.51
C TYR A 72 -4.68 10.12 15.30
N GLY A 73 -5.68 10.99 15.50
CA GLY A 73 -6.21 11.84 14.43
C GLY A 73 -5.12 12.66 13.76
N ARG A 74 -4.27 13.34 14.52
CA ARG A 74 -3.14 14.11 14.00
C ARG A 74 -2.18 13.24 13.18
N LEU A 75 -1.82 12.04 13.67
CA LEU A 75 -0.93 11.12 12.96
C LEU A 75 -1.53 10.66 11.62
N CYS A 76 -2.83 10.42 11.59
CA CYS A 76 -3.55 10.07 10.36
C CYS A 76 -3.62 11.27 9.39
N ASP A 77 -3.96 12.47 9.87
CA ASP A 77 -4.04 13.69 9.06
C ASP A 77 -2.69 14.06 8.42
N GLN A 78 -1.60 13.76 9.13
CA GLN A 78 -0.23 13.97 8.64
C GLN A 78 0.28 12.80 7.78
N SER A 79 -0.55 11.78 7.52
CA SER A 79 -0.17 10.58 6.75
C SER A 79 1.03 9.81 7.34
N ILE A 80 1.25 9.91 8.67
CA ILE A 80 2.28 9.17 9.40
C ILE A 80 1.79 7.77 9.75
N LEU A 81 0.50 7.66 10.08
CA LEU A 81 -0.15 6.43 10.49
C LEU A 81 -1.41 6.20 9.66
N GLN A 82 -1.57 4.98 9.19
CA GLN A 82 -2.81 4.49 8.58
C GLN A 82 -3.12 3.12 9.17
N VAL A 83 -4.37 2.91 9.57
CA VAL A 83 -4.86 1.59 9.99
C VAL A 83 -5.78 1.05 8.92
N THR A 84 -5.40 -0.05 8.32
CA THR A 84 -6.15 -0.70 7.23
C THR A 84 -6.10 -2.22 7.37
N GLY A 85 -7.07 -2.89 6.76
CA GLY A 85 -7.00 -4.34 6.59
C GLY A 85 -6.08 -4.68 5.41
N VAL A 86 -5.02 -5.45 5.68
CA VAL A 86 -4.15 -5.97 4.63
C VAL A 86 -4.64 -7.34 4.20
N THR A 87 -4.78 -7.51 2.90
CA THR A 87 -5.20 -8.78 2.29
C THR A 87 -4.07 -9.36 1.45
N ASN A 88 -4.11 -10.66 1.24
CA ASN A 88 -3.26 -11.32 0.25
C ASN A 88 -4.02 -11.40 -1.08
N PRO A 89 -3.61 -10.69 -2.14
CA PRO A 89 -4.29 -10.71 -3.43
C PRO A 89 -4.48 -12.11 -3.99
N LEU A 90 -3.47 -12.98 -3.89
CA LEU A 90 -3.54 -14.36 -4.34
C LEU A 90 -4.61 -15.15 -3.57
N GLY A 91 -4.78 -14.87 -2.28
CA GLY A 91 -5.83 -15.47 -1.44
C GLY A 91 -7.25 -14.98 -1.76
N LEU A 92 -7.37 -13.86 -2.47
CA LEU A 92 -8.63 -13.29 -2.95
C LEU A 92 -8.97 -13.72 -4.40
N GLY A 93 -8.10 -14.52 -5.04
CA GLY A 93 -8.32 -15.01 -6.40
C GLY A 93 -7.78 -14.08 -7.49
N PHE A 94 -6.92 -13.15 -7.17
CA PHE A 94 -6.13 -12.42 -8.17
C PHE A 94 -4.96 -13.31 -8.61
N ASP A 95 -4.90 -13.63 -9.91
CA ASP A 95 -3.89 -14.56 -10.44
C ASP A 95 -2.60 -13.85 -10.88
N SER A 96 -2.58 -12.53 -10.89
CA SER A 96 -1.45 -11.76 -11.38
C SER A 96 -1.14 -10.58 -10.47
N TRP A 97 -0.01 -10.67 -9.77
CA TRP A 97 0.56 -9.65 -8.91
C TRP A 97 2.02 -9.45 -9.32
N ALA A 98 2.41 -8.22 -9.65
CA ALA A 98 3.70 -7.96 -10.24
C ALA A 98 4.25 -6.58 -9.87
N MET A 99 5.58 -6.46 -9.81
CA MET A 99 6.28 -5.19 -9.86
C MET A 99 6.65 -4.86 -11.30
N VAL A 100 6.34 -3.64 -11.74
CA VAL A 100 6.73 -3.12 -13.05
C VAL A 100 7.78 -2.03 -12.85
N GLY A 101 9.00 -2.28 -13.31
CA GLY A 101 10.05 -1.28 -13.41
C GLY A 101 9.86 -0.48 -14.69
N ILE A 102 9.88 0.84 -14.60
CA ILE A 102 9.56 1.76 -15.68
C ILE A 102 10.73 2.74 -15.87
N ARG A 103 11.16 2.93 -17.12
CA ARG A 103 12.08 3.99 -17.52
C ARG A 103 11.31 5.06 -18.26
N THR A 104 11.60 6.31 -17.93
CA THR A 104 10.90 7.47 -18.51
C THR A 104 11.88 8.42 -19.23
N THR A 105 11.35 9.25 -20.13
CA THR A 105 12.00 10.47 -20.61
C THR A 105 11.45 11.66 -19.81
N GLY A 106 12.34 12.48 -19.25
CA GLY A 106 11.92 13.63 -18.44
C GLY A 106 11.48 13.26 -17.02
N PRO A 107 10.70 14.13 -16.34
CA PRO A 107 10.31 13.94 -14.95
C PRO A 107 9.43 12.71 -14.74
N PRO A 108 9.84 11.73 -13.91
CA PRO A 108 9.06 10.52 -13.67
C PRO A 108 7.73 10.79 -12.96
N GLU A 109 7.58 11.95 -12.31
CA GLU A 109 6.39 12.33 -11.57
C GLU A 109 5.16 12.40 -12.47
N VAL A 110 5.32 12.70 -13.78
CA VAL A 110 4.21 12.74 -14.74
C VAL A 110 3.58 11.36 -14.88
N VAL A 111 4.41 10.33 -15.03
CA VAL A 111 3.96 8.93 -15.12
C VAL A 111 3.44 8.45 -13.76
N ALA A 112 4.11 8.81 -12.66
CA ALA A 112 3.65 8.46 -11.31
C ALA A 112 2.27 9.01 -11.01
N ASP A 113 2.01 10.25 -11.44
CA ASP A 113 0.72 10.91 -11.30
C ASP A 113 -0.39 10.19 -12.05
N GLU A 114 -0.10 9.73 -13.24
CA GLU A 114 -1.06 8.97 -14.04
C GLU A 114 -1.33 7.59 -13.43
N LEU A 115 -0.29 6.83 -13.12
CA LEU A 115 -0.41 5.49 -12.52
C LEU A 115 -1.14 5.51 -11.17
N SER A 116 -0.95 6.56 -10.38
CA SER A 116 -1.62 6.71 -9.07
C SER A 116 -3.15 6.81 -9.15
N ARG A 117 -3.72 7.00 -10.35
CA ARG A 117 -5.16 7.03 -10.59
C ARG A 117 -5.73 5.68 -11.01
N TRP A 118 -4.87 4.72 -11.36
CA TRP A 118 -5.30 3.42 -11.84
C TRP A 118 -5.67 2.50 -10.68
N GLU A 119 -6.74 1.74 -10.84
CA GLU A 119 -7.21 0.81 -9.81
C GLU A 119 -6.27 -0.37 -9.61
N GLU A 120 -5.62 -0.77 -10.68
CA GLU A 120 -4.69 -1.90 -10.69
C GLU A 120 -3.35 -1.57 -10.02
N ALA A 121 -3.02 -0.27 -9.82
CA ALA A 121 -1.76 0.16 -9.24
C ALA A 121 -1.91 0.41 -7.73
N ASP A 122 -1.40 -0.50 -6.91
CA ASP A 122 -1.48 -0.41 -5.45
C ASP A 122 -0.33 0.41 -4.84
N TYR A 123 0.83 0.38 -5.48
CA TYR A 123 2.01 1.09 -5.02
C TYR A 123 2.77 1.70 -6.20
N VAL A 124 3.10 2.98 -6.10
CA VAL A 124 3.89 3.71 -7.11
C VAL A 124 4.94 4.54 -6.40
N VAL A 125 6.20 4.35 -6.78
CA VAL A 125 7.33 5.05 -6.18
C VAL A 125 8.33 5.50 -7.24
N VAL A 126 8.82 6.74 -7.09
CA VAL A 126 9.98 7.25 -7.85
C VAL A 126 11.24 6.72 -7.19
N THR A 127 12.16 6.20 -7.99
CA THR A 127 13.37 5.55 -7.50
C THR A 127 14.62 6.15 -8.11
N THR A 128 15.77 5.75 -7.59
CA THR A 128 17.09 5.98 -8.21
C THR A 128 17.64 4.65 -8.71
N GLY A 129 18.39 4.66 -9.83
CA GLY A 129 19.04 3.48 -10.37
C GLY A 129 18.54 3.09 -11.75
N ARG A 130 18.34 1.78 -11.99
CA ARG A 130 18.01 1.25 -13.32
C ARG A 130 16.65 1.70 -13.84
N PHE A 131 15.68 1.85 -12.95
CA PHE A 131 14.33 2.32 -13.25
C PHE A 131 14.10 3.65 -12.57
N ASP A 132 13.33 4.53 -13.23
CA ASP A 132 12.93 5.81 -12.69
C ASP A 132 11.70 5.66 -11.77
N LEU A 133 10.88 4.62 -12.03
CA LEU A 133 9.68 4.28 -11.27
C LEU A 133 9.59 2.78 -11.03
N LEU A 134 9.01 2.42 -9.89
CA LEU A 134 8.47 1.08 -9.65
C LEU A 134 6.97 1.22 -9.37
N ALA A 135 6.16 0.38 -10.03
CA ALA A 135 4.73 0.29 -9.82
C ALA A 135 4.34 -1.16 -9.51
N GLU A 136 3.74 -1.39 -8.33
CA GLU A 136 3.15 -2.67 -8.01
C GLU A 136 1.73 -2.71 -8.56
N VAL A 137 1.40 -3.77 -9.29
CA VAL A 137 0.11 -3.94 -9.94
C VAL A 137 -0.53 -5.28 -9.57
N VAL A 138 -1.83 -5.25 -9.31
CA VAL A 138 -2.65 -6.43 -9.01
C VAL A 138 -3.74 -6.55 -10.06
N CYS A 139 -3.79 -7.69 -10.73
CA CYS A 139 -4.72 -7.95 -11.82
C CYS A 139 -5.45 -9.28 -11.59
N ALA A 140 -6.69 -9.37 -12.07
CA ALA A 140 -7.49 -10.56 -11.94
C ALA A 140 -6.82 -11.79 -12.57
N ASP A 141 -6.17 -11.59 -13.71
CA ASP A 141 -5.52 -12.65 -14.48
C ASP A 141 -4.32 -12.12 -15.30
N ARG A 142 -3.67 -13.02 -16.03
CA ARG A 142 -2.53 -12.68 -16.91
C ARG A 142 -2.92 -11.77 -18.06
N ARG A 143 -4.16 -11.82 -18.51
CA ARG A 143 -4.66 -10.93 -19.56
C ARG A 143 -4.72 -9.49 -19.04
N GLY A 144 -5.28 -9.30 -17.86
CA GLY A 144 -5.28 -8.00 -17.17
C GLY A 144 -3.88 -7.43 -16.97
N LEU A 145 -2.91 -8.28 -16.57
CA LEU A 145 -1.51 -7.86 -16.42
C LEU A 145 -0.91 -7.39 -17.77
N LEU A 146 -1.19 -8.13 -18.85
CA LEU A 146 -0.75 -7.72 -20.18
C LEU A 146 -1.37 -6.39 -20.60
N ASP A 147 -2.67 -6.21 -20.36
CA ASP A 147 -3.38 -4.99 -20.71
C ASP A 147 -2.86 -3.77 -19.91
N VAL A 148 -2.64 -3.93 -18.61
CA VAL A 148 -2.01 -2.88 -17.76
C VAL A 148 -0.59 -2.56 -18.25
N THR A 149 0.23 -3.57 -18.52
CA THR A 149 1.60 -3.35 -19.00
C THR A 149 1.61 -2.62 -20.35
N ASN A 150 0.69 -2.96 -21.26
CA ASN A 150 0.55 -2.27 -22.54
C ASN A 150 0.05 -0.83 -22.36
N ARG A 151 -0.86 -0.58 -21.43
CA ARG A 151 -1.29 0.80 -21.07
C ARG A 151 -0.11 1.62 -20.56
N ILE A 152 0.73 1.06 -19.67
CA ILE A 152 1.95 1.73 -19.21
C ILE A 152 2.85 2.08 -20.39
N ARG A 153 3.12 1.12 -21.28
CA ARG A 153 3.97 1.33 -22.46
C ARG A 153 3.42 2.34 -23.45
N SER A 154 2.11 2.59 -23.45
CA SER A 154 1.47 3.58 -24.32
C SER A 154 1.57 5.01 -23.81
N LEU A 155 2.06 5.22 -22.58
CA LEU A 155 2.27 6.56 -22.06
C LEU A 155 3.46 7.21 -22.79
N PRO A 156 3.31 8.47 -23.27
CA PRO A 156 4.35 9.11 -24.11
C PRO A 156 5.72 9.22 -23.45
N GLU A 157 5.75 9.36 -22.14
CA GLU A 157 6.98 9.51 -21.36
C GLU A 157 7.67 8.17 -21.06
N VAL A 158 7.02 7.02 -21.34
CA VAL A 158 7.58 5.70 -21.04
C VAL A 158 8.49 5.22 -22.15
N VAL A 159 9.74 4.96 -21.81
CA VAL A 159 10.76 4.42 -22.74
C VAL A 159 10.75 2.91 -22.77
N SER A 160 10.70 2.29 -21.58
CA SER A 160 10.71 0.83 -21.47
C SER A 160 10.13 0.38 -20.13
N THR A 161 9.68 -0.87 -20.10
CA THR A 161 9.20 -1.53 -18.89
C THR A 161 9.82 -2.90 -18.73
N GLU A 162 10.02 -3.31 -17.49
CA GLU A 162 10.39 -4.68 -17.11
C GLU A 162 9.40 -5.16 -16.03
N THR A 163 8.79 -6.32 -16.24
CA THR A 163 7.75 -6.83 -15.34
C THR A 163 8.28 -8.02 -14.54
N PHE A 164 8.20 -7.94 -13.23
CA PHE A 164 8.58 -8.96 -12.27
C PHE A 164 7.32 -9.58 -11.68
N LEU A 165 6.87 -10.69 -12.27
CA LEU A 165 5.70 -11.41 -11.78
C LEU A 165 6.04 -12.10 -10.45
N TYR A 166 5.21 -11.89 -9.42
CA TYR A 166 5.37 -12.57 -8.15
C TYR A 166 4.89 -14.01 -8.27
N LEU A 167 5.79 -14.95 -8.00
CA LEU A 167 5.49 -16.37 -8.07
C LEU A 167 5.10 -16.92 -6.70
N GLU A 168 5.76 -16.43 -5.65
CA GLU A 168 5.57 -16.88 -4.28
C GLU A 168 5.89 -15.74 -3.31
N LEU A 169 5.01 -15.52 -2.35
CA LEU A 169 5.20 -14.54 -1.28
C LEU A 169 5.81 -15.22 -0.05
N TRP A 170 7.05 -14.93 0.24
CA TRP A 170 7.76 -15.51 1.39
C TRP A 170 7.58 -14.72 2.67
N LYS A 171 7.53 -13.40 2.57
CA LYS A 171 7.40 -12.51 3.72
C LYS A 171 6.78 -11.18 3.31
N GLN A 172 5.77 -10.76 4.03
CA GLN A 172 5.17 -9.43 3.91
C GLN A 172 4.85 -8.89 5.30
N LEU A 173 5.57 -7.87 5.73
CA LEU A 173 5.36 -7.19 6.99
C LEU A 173 5.31 -5.69 6.74
N TYR A 174 4.49 -4.99 7.51
CA TYR A 174 4.32 -3.54 7.46
C TYR A 174 4.75 -2.86 8.77
N ASP A 175 5.56 -3.56 9.57
CA ASP A 175 6.13 -3.05 10.82
C ASP A 175 7.59 -2.67 10.61
N TRP A 176 7.82 -1.36 10.37
CA TRP A 176 9.17 -0.78 10.24
C TRP A 176 9.71 -0.28 11.57
N GLY A 177 8.96 -0.50 12.67
CA GLY A 177 9.21 0.19 13.95
C GLY A 177 8.85 1.67 13.90
N VAL A 178 9.20 2.39 14.95
CA VAL A 178 8.82 3.81 15.11
C VAL A 178 9.91 4.82 14.76
N GLY A 179 11.00 4.40 14.12
CA GLY A 179 12.13 5.26 13.71
C GLY A 179 12.63 6.19 14.84
N GLY A 180 13.92 6.48 14.84
CA GLY A 180 14.54 7.40 15.80
C GLY A 180 15.70 6.75 16.55
N ARG A 181 16.70 7.57 16.96
CA ARG A 181 17.90 7.11 17.68
C ARG A 181 17.61 6.57 19.09
N ASP A 182 16.38 6.78 19.57
CA ASP A 182 15.90 6.31 20.88
C ASP A 182 14.77 5.29 20.69
N ALA A 183 15.06 4.20 19.97
CA ALA A 183 14.21 3.03 20.01
C ALA A 183 14.16 2.57 21.47
N VAL A 184 13.00 2.70 22.11
CA VAL A 184 12.74 2.12 23.42
C VAL A 184 13.12 0.64 23.31
N ALA A 185 14.12 0.22 24.06
CA ALA A 185 14.52 -1.17 24.14
C ALA A 185 13.26 -1.99 24.39
N ALA A 186 12.99 -2.95 23.53
CA ALA A 186 11.93 -3.91 23.77
C ALA A 186 12.20 -4.56 25.12
N PRO A 187 11.19 -4.71 26.00
CA PRO A 187 11.40 -5.50 27.22
C PRO A 187 11.87 -6.88 26.78
N GLU A 188 13.03 -7.30 27.31
CA GLU A 188 13.56 -8.65 27.10
C GLU A 188 12.47 -9.64 27.52
N GLU A 189 12.05 -10.48 26.58
CA GLU A 189 11.19 -11.61 26.88
C GLU A 189 11.98 -12.51 27.84
N SER A 190 11.63 -12.48 29.12
CA SER A 190 12.14 -13.42 30.10
C SER A 190 11.65 -14.83 29.72
N THR A 191 12.59 -15.69 29.45
CA THR A 191 12.49 -17.14 29.20
C THR A 191 11.71 -17.86 30.29
#